data_f6591ead00ceedf752a0eb37e9a964ae
#
_entry.id   f6591ead00ceedf752a0eb37e9a964ae
#
_cell.length_a   1.000
_cell.length_b   1.000
_cell.length_c   1.000
_cell.angle_alpha   90.00
_cell.angle_beta   90.00
_cell.angle_gamma   90.00
#
_symmetry.space_group_name_H-M   'P 1'
#
loop_
_entity.id
_entity.type
_entity.pdbx_description
1 polymer ?
#
loop_
_entity_poly.entity_id
_entity_poly.type
_entity_poly.pdbx_seq_one_letter_code
_entity_poly.pdbx_strand_id
1 'polypeptide(L)'
;MKKWVVLLALLGVSGLFLPCEAQQIMYANLRELVECEGDTVTTLRVERRSRNQILLMGGGDYRIETVENRGLNRYLRKRCYAVRIDTALYVNCRKMRYKRYRFGNCYAATMHVGDKFYFCAQPVGQAATSTAQSPDATKLGGEVGDAIAASALVAARVFYEINPETGRAEFVGKDKMMALLEGYPDLQANLRLEQSEAADVMVRYLQALQRLGE
;
A
#
# COMPACT_ATOMS: atom_id res chain seq x y z
N MET A 1 8.37 -73.12 -15.52
CA MET A 1 7.36 -72.66 -16.48
C MET A 1 6.77 -71.39 -15.98
N LYS A 2 6.77 -70.40 -16.86
CA LYS A 2 6.11 -69.09 -16.77
C LYS A 2 6.68 -68.06 -15.78
N LYS A 3 7.77 -67.42 -16.17
CA LYS A 3 8.15 -66.03 -15.83
C LYS A 3 7.18 -65.15 -16.62
N TRP A 4 6.29 -64.47 -15.97
CA TRP A 4 5.50 -63.37 -16.54
C TRP A 4 5.68 -62.18 -15.63
N VAL A 5 6.61 -61.28 -15.95
CA VAL A 5 6.37 -59.92 -16.41
C VAL A 5 5.48 -59.10 -15.46
N VAL A 6 6.14 -58.53 -14.46
CA VAL A 6 5.60 -57.31 -13.82
C VAL A 6 6.33 -56.13 -14.47
N LEU A 7 5.86 -55.79 -15.67
CA LEU A 7 6.24 -54.60 -16.40
C LEU A 7 4.97 -53.82 -16.55
N LEU A 8 4.57 -53.10 -15.51
CA LEU A 8 3.44 -52.17 -15.58
C LEU A 8 3.64 -51.00 -14.66
N ALA A 9 3.69 -49.87 -15.34
CA ALA A 9 3.28 -48.55 -14.89
C ALA A 9 4.23 -47.76 -13.99
N LEU A 10 5.39 -47.47 -14.53
CA LEU A 10 5.93 -46.12 -14.43
C LEU A 10 5.22 -45.21 -15.45
N LEU A 11 3.90 -45.14 -15.36
CA LEU A 11 3.14 -44.07 -16.00
C LEU A 11 3.36 -42.82 -15.18
N GLY A 12 4.20 -41.98 -15.74
CA GLY A 12 4.54 -40.68 -15.26
C GLY A 12 3.33 -39.87 -14.77
N VAL A 13 3.32 -39.61 -13.53
CA VAL A 13 2.73 -38.39 -13.01
C VAL A 13 3.66 -37.26 -13.45
N SER A 14 3.66 -36.98 -14.75
CA SER A 14 4.02 -35.66 -15.24
C SER A 14 2.90 -34.75 -14.73
N GLY A 15 3.05 -34.35 -13.47
CA GLY A 15 2.27 -33.25 -12.93
C GLY A 15 2.40 -32.11 -13.93
N LEU A 16 1.34 -31.85 -14.65
CA LEU A 16 1.15 -30.62 -15.37
C LEU A 16 1.30 -29.51 -14.34
N PHE A 17 2.54 -29.01 -14.17
CA PHE A 17 2.79 -27.70 -13.64
C PHE A 17 2.16 -26.74 -14.66
N LEU A 18 0.85 -26.56 -14.58
CA LEU A 18 0.21 -25.40 -15.17
C LEU A 18 0.92 -24.23 -14.52
N PRO A 19 1.58 -23.34 -15.29
CA PRO A 19 2.08 -22.12 -14.74
C PRO A 19 0.86 -21.46 -14.05
N CYS A 20 0.93 -21.28 -12.74
CA CYS A 20 -0.04 -20.48 -12.04
C CYS A 20 0.16 -19.07 -12.61
N GLU A 21 -0.65 -18.73 -13.63
CA GLU A 21 -0.65 -17.38 -14.15
C GLU A 21 -0.93 -16.46 -12.97
N ALA A 22 0.02 -15.55 -12.73
CA ALA A 22 -0.07 -14.58 -11.67
C ALA A 22 -1.44 -13.90 -11.71
N GLN A 23 -2.27 -14.15 -10.73
CA GLN A 23 -3.64 -13.63 -10.72
C GLN A 23 -3.57 -12.11 -10.53
N GLN A 24 -4.00 -11.38 -11.55
CA GLN A 24 -4.05 -9.93 -11.54
C GLN A 24 -5.52 -9.49 -11.50
N ILE A 25 -5.88 -8.70 -10.49
CA ILE A 25 -7.26 -8.26 -10.27
C ILE A 25 -7.29 -6.75 -10.16
N MET A 26 -8.21 -6.11 -10.87
CA MET A 26 -8.47 -4.67 -10.79
C MET A 26 -9.79 -4.42 -10.06
N TYR A 27 -9.79 -3.44 -9.18
CA TYR A 27 -10.96 -2.99 -8.42
C TYR A 27 -11.33 -1.58 -8.85
N ALA A 28 -12.58 -1.35 -9.23
CA ALA A 28 -13.05 -0.04 -9.66
C ALA A 28 -13.32 0.91 -8.49
N ASN A 29 -13.64 0.38 -7.32
CA ASN A 29 -14.00 1.14 -6.12
C ASN A 29 -13.61 0.39 -4.83
N LEU A 30 -13.78 1.06 -3.68
CA LEU A 30 -13.45 0.50 -2.38
C LEU A 30 -14.33 -0.72 -2.02
N ARG A 31 -15.61 -0.72 -2.39
CA ARG A 31 -16.50 -1.83 -2.11
C ARG A 31 -16.03 -3.12 -2.78
N GLU A 32 -15.72 -3.06 -4.07
CA GLU A 32 -15.16 -4.20 -4.80
C GLU A 32 -13.85 -4.71 -4.18
N LEU A 33 -12.99 -3.79 -3.66
CA LEU A 33 -11.77 -4.16 -2.96
C LEU A 33 -12.06 -4.91 -1.66
N VAL A 34 -13.02 -4.44 -0.86
CA VAL A 34 -13.41 -5.06 0.42
C VAL A 34 -14.09 -6.41 0.20
N GLU A 35 -14.98 -6.49 -0.79
CA GLU A 35 -15.72 -7.69 -1.17
C GLU A 35 -14.86 -8.68 -1.98
N CYS A 36 -13.63 -8.27 -2.37
CA CYS A 36 -12.73 -9.02 -3.26
C CYS A 36 -13.35 -9.34 -4.64
N GLU A 37 -14.28 -8.53 -5.11
CA GLU A 37 -15.02 -8.67 -6.37
C GLU A 37 -14.43 -7.74 -7.44
N GLY A 38 -13.35 -8.14 -8.09
CA GLY A 38 -12.69 -7.35 -9.11
C GLY A 38 -12.57 -8.05 -10.47
N ASP A 39 -12.24 -7.28 -11.50
CA ASP A 39 -12.02 -7.79 -12.85
C ASP A 39 -10.64 -8.43 -12.99
N THR A 40 -10.58 -9.66 -13.50
CA THR A 40 -9.32 -10.35 -13.77
C THR A 40 -8.65 -9.81 -15.03
N VAL A 41 -7.34 -9.57 -14.95
CA VAL A 41 -6.49 -9.08 -16.05
C VAL A 41 -5.16 -9.83 -16.03
N THR A 42 -4.53 -9.99 -17.19
CA THR A 42 -3.30 -10.81 -17.32
C THR A 42 -2.06 -10.04 -17.79
N THR A 43 -2.22 -8.76 -18.14
CA THR A 43 -1.17 -8.01 -18.86
C THR A 43 -0.57 -6.83 -18.09
N LEU A 44 -0.79 -6.76 -16.77
CA LEU A 44 -0.30 -5.65 -15.97
C LEU A 44 1.17 -5.81 -15.61
N ARG A 45 1.90 -4.71 -15.66
CA ARG A 45 3.27 -4.59 -15.18
C ARG A 45 3.37 -3.57 -14.07
N VAL A 46 4.07 -3.92 -13.01
CA VAL A 46 4.39 -3.03 -11.90
C VAL A 46 5.81 -2.53 -12.06
N GLU A 47 5.97 -1.23 -12.10
CA GLU A 47 7.27 -0.57 -12.15
C GLU A 47 7.46 0.31 -10.92
N ARG A 48 8.61 0.18 -10.27
CA ARG A 48 8.96 1.04 -9.13
C ARG A 48 9.49 2.37 -9.64
N ARG A 49 8.95 3.45 -9.12
CA ARG A 49 9.40 4.82 -9.44
C ARG A 49 10.74 5.13 -8.77
N SER A 50 11.55 5.95 -9.43
CA SER A 50 12.77 6.45 -8.82
C SER A 50 12.47 7.41 -7.66
N ARG A 51 13.42 7.54 -6.73
CA ARG A 51 13.30 8.47 -5.60
C ARG A 51 13.05 9.91 -6.07
N ASN A 52 13.74 10.35 -7.13
CA ASN A 52 13.56 11.68 -7.69
C ASN A 52 12.16 11.91 -8.26
N GLN A 53 11.57 10.90 -8.91
CA GLN A 53 10.20 10.99 -9.40
C GLN A 53 9.19 11.11 -8.25
N ILE A 54 9.44 10.43 -7.14
CA ILE A 54 8.57 10.50 -5.95
C ILE A 54 8.68 11.89 -5.31
N LEU A 55 9.89 12.39 -5.11
CA LEU A 55 10.14 13.71 -4.52
C LEU A 55 9.50 14.85 -5.33
N LEU A 56 9.60 14.78 -6.66
CA LEU A 56 9.06 15.84 -7.55
C LEU A 56 7.55 15.76 -7.71
N MET A 57 6.98 14.58 -7.74
CA MET A 57 5.58 14.35 -8.14
C MET A 57 4.68 13.88 -6.99
N GLY A 58 5.25 13.56 -5.84
CA GLY A 58 4.52 12.95 -4.72
C GLY A 58 3.90 11.61 -5.05
N GLY A 59 2.97 11.15 -4.21
CA GLY A 59 2.20 9.92 -4.39
C GLY A 59 2.91 8.67 -3.93
N GLY A 60 2.50 7.54 -4.50
CA GLY A 60 3.05 6.22 -4.19
C GLY A 60 4.28 5.86 -5.03
N ASP A 61 4.85 4.70 -4.74
CA ASP A 61 6.10 4.26 -5.31
C ASP A 61 6.00 3.57 -6.66
N TYR A 62 4.79 3.24 -7.07
CA TYR A 62 4.61 2.33 -8.18
C TYR A 62 3.82 2.98 -9.31
N ARG A 63 4.19 2.58 -10.53
CA ARG A 63 3.41 2.77 -11.74
C ARG A 63 2.88 1.40 -12.16
N ILE A 64 1.61 1.32 -12.51
CA ILE A 64 1.00 0.10 -13.03
C ILE A 64 0.47 0.43 -14.42
N GLU A 65 0.93 -0.33 -15.40
CA GLU A 65 0.64 -0.13 -16.81
C GLU A 65 0.49 -1.48 -17.52
N THR A 66 -0.15 -1.46 -18.69
CA THR A 66 -0.13 -2.57 -19.65
C THR A 66 0.53 -2.15 -20.94
N VAL A 67 1.23 -3.06 -21.58
CA VAL A 67 1.91 -2.80 -22.87
C VAL A 67 0.92 -2.80 -24.03
N GLU A 68 -0.14 -3.58 -23.94
CA GLU A 68 -0.98 -3.93 -25.06
C GLU A 68 -2.18 -3.00 -25.27
N ASN A 69 -2.65 -2.30 -24.23
CA ASN A 69 -3.91 -1.58 -24.30
C ASN A 69 -3.85 -0.15 -23.75
N ARG A 70 -3.85 0.83 -24.65
CA ARG A 70 -3.86 2.26 -24.29
C ARG A 70 -5.13 2.67 -23.51
N GLY A 71 -6.26 2.05 -23.80
CA GLY A 71 -7.53 2.28 -23.10
C GLY A 71 -7.44 1.84 -21.65
N LEU A 72 -6.89 0.64 -21.41
CA LEU A 72 -6.66 0.09 -20.10
C LEU A 72 -5.64 0.95 -19.30
N ASN A 73 -4.57 1.44 -19.93
CA ASN A 73 -3.64 2.36 -19.28
C ASN A 73 -4.32 3.67 -18.84
N ARG A 74 -5.27 4.16 -19.63
CA ARG A 74 -6.06 5.34 -19.25
C ARG A 74 -6.99 5.04 -18.08
N TYR A 75 -7.61 3.87 -18.06
CA TYR A 75 -8.45 3.39 -16.97
C TYR A 75 -7.63 3.24 -15.69
N LEU A 76 -6.51 2.53 -15.70
CA LEU A 76 -5.59 2.35 -14.58
C LEU A 76 -5.20 3.70 -13.96
N ARG A 77 -4.80 4.66 -14.77
CA ARG A 77 -4.38 5.98 -14.26
C ARG A 77 -5.51 6.82 -13.68
N LYS A 78 -6.74 6.71 -14.21
CA LYS A 78 -7.81 7.67 -13.90
C LYS A 78 -8.96 7.08 -13.09
N ARG A 79 -9.31 5.82 -13.31
CA ARG A 79 -10.55 5.23 -12.80
C ARG A 79 -10.33 4.06 -11.85
N CYS A 80 -9.38 3.19 -12.13
CA CYS A 80 -9.08 2.05 -11.27
C CYS A 80 -8.78 2.52 -9.83
N TYR A 81 -9.37 1.86 -8.86
CA TYR A 81 -9.21 2.16 -7.44
C TYR A 81 -7.99 1.45 -6.86
N ALA A 82 -7.90 0.15 -7.10
CA ALA A 82 -6.80 -0.69 -6.63
C ALA A 82 -6.49 -1.80 -7.62
N VAL A 83 -5.30 -2.39 -7.49
CA VAL A 83 -4.86 -3.53 -8.28
C VAL A 83 -4.20 -4.53 -7.34
N ARG A 84 -4.59 -5.80 -7.44
CA ARG A 84 -3.89 -6.91 -6.80
C ARG A 84 -3.10 -7.67 -7.87
N ILE A 85 -1.85 -7.95 -7.59
CA ILE A 85 -0.99 -8.78 -8.43
C ILE A 85 -0.38 -9.81 -7.49
N ASP A 86 -0.76 -11.06 -7.65
CA ASP A 86 -0.49 -12.15 -6.72
C ASP A 86 -0.97 -11.79 -5.30
N THR A 87 -0.06 -11.74 -4.35
CA THR A 87 -0.33 -11.36 -2.95
C THR A 87 -0.19 -9.86 -2.69
N ALA A 88 0.37 -9.10 -3.65
CA ALA A 88 0.63 -7.68 -3.46
C ALA A 88 -0.57 -6.84 -3.88
N LEU A 89 -1.02 -5.96 -2.99
CA LEU A 89 -2.09 -5.00 -3.23
C LEU A 89 -1.52 -3.60 -3.42
N TYR A 90 -2.08 -2.88 -4.40
CA TYR A 90 -1.69 -1.51 -4.74
C TYR A 90 -2.93 -0.62 -4.87
N VAL A 91 -3.00 0.47 -4.11
CA VAL A 91 -4.08 1.46 -4.26
C VAL A 91 -3.66 2.62 -5.14
N ASN A 92 -4.58 3.12 -5.94
CA ASN A 92 -4.34 4.28 -6.80
C ASN A 92 -4.39 5.57 -5.98
N CYS A 93 -3.25 6.19 -5.79
CA CYS A 93 -3.09 7.43 -5.03
C CYS A 93 -3.97 8.58 -5.53
N ARG A 94 -4.30 8.59 -6.82
CA ARG A 94 -5.23 9.60 -7.40
C ARG A 94 -6.63 9.53 -6.78
N LYS A 95 -7.05 8.35 -6.31
CA LYS A 95 -8.35 8.14 -5.67
C LYS A 95 -8.34 8.54 -4.19
N MET A 96 -7.15 8.58 -3.60
CA MET A 96 -6.97 8.87 -2.20
C MET A 96 -7.00 10.38 -1.93
N ARG A 97 -7.62 10.76 -0.81
CA ARG A 97 -7.68 12.15 -0.33
C ARG A 97 -7.44 12.17 1.17
N TYR A 98 -6.54 13.04 1.60
CA TYR A 98 -6.35 13.37 3.00
C TYR A 98 -6.75 14.82 3.22
N LYS A 99 -7.81 15.06 4.00
CA LYS A 99 -8.42 16.40 4.14
C LYS A 99 -8.73 16.98 2.75
N ARG A 100 -8.18 18.17 2.40
CA ARG A 100 -8.30 18.81 1.08
C ARG A 100 -7.23 18.38 0.06
N TYR A 101 -6.25 17.61 0.49
CA TYR A 101 -5.09 17.26 -0.34
C TYR A 101 -5.29 15.95 -1.09
N ARG A 102 -4.63 15.85 -2.24
CA ARG A 102 -4.62 14.67 -3.09
C ARG A 102 -3.20 14.09 -3.12
N PHE A 103 -3.14 12.82 -3.36
CA PHE A 103 -1.90 12.14 -3.72
C PHE A 103 -1.79 12.08 -5.26
N GLY A 104 -0.58 11.97 -5.81
CA GLY A 104 -0.34 11.96 -7.26
C GLY A 104 -0.97 10.80 -8.04
N ASN A 105 -0.62 10.68 -9.32
CA ASN A 105 -1.18 9.69 -10.25
C ASN A 105 -0.48 8.31 -10.20
N CYS A 106 -0.02 7.86 -9.05
CA CYS A 106 0.78 6.66 -8.86
C CYS A 106 0.06 5.70 -7.93
N TYR A 107 0.58 4.49 -7.84
CA TYR A 107 0.09 3.47 -6.94
C TYR A 107 0.97 3.37 -5.71
N ALA A 108 0.38 3.08 -4.58
CA ALA A 108 1.07 2.79 -3.32
C ALA A 108 0.86 1.33 -2.95
N ALA A 109 1.93 0.66 -2.53
CA ALA A 109 1.81 -0.66 -1.90
C ALA A 109 0.93 -0.53 -0.65
N THR A 110 0.04 -1.49 -0.46
CA THR A 110 -1.02 -1.44 0.54
C THR A 110 -1.00 -2.71 1.36
N MET A 111 -1.03 -2.56 2.67
CA MET A 111 -1.16 -3.64 3.63
C MET A 111 -2.62 -3.78 4.04
N HIS A 112 -3.09 -4.99 4.20
CA HIS A 112 -4.38 -5.31 4.78
C HIS A 112 -4.14 -5.83 6.20
N VAL A 113 -4.68 -5.15 7.20
CA VAL A 113 -4.52 -5.49 8.62
C VAL A 113 -5.90 -5.45 9.28
N GLY A 114 -6.40 -6.60 9.71
CA GLY A 114 -7.77 -6.73 10.16
C GLY A 114 -8.77 -6.42 9.05
N ASP A 115 -9.65 -5.47 9.26
CA ASP A 115 -10.66 -4.98 8.30
C ASP A 115 -10.22 -3.72 7.54
N LYS A 116 -8.96 -3.28 7.72
CA LYS A 116 -8.47 -2.00 7.25
C LYS A 116 -7.32 -2.11 6.27
N PHE A 117 -7.20 -1.10 5.40
CA PHE A 117 -6.14 -0.98 4.42
C PHE A 117 -5.22 0.19 4.76
N TYR A 118 -3.91 -0.08 4.73
CA TYR A 118 -2.86 0.90 5.04
C TYR A 118 -1.92 1.05 3.86
N PHE A 119 -1.66 2.28 3.45
CA PHE A 119 -0.72 2.56 2.35
C PHE A 119 0.28 3.64 2.72
N CYS A 120 1.47 3.56 2.13
CA CYS A 120 2.51 4.54 2.31
C CYS A 120 2.61 5.42 1.07
N ALA A 121 2.44 6.73 1.25
CA ALA A 121 2.55 7.68 0.15
C ALA A 121 3.05 9.04 0.62
N GLN A 122 3.52 9.85 -0.34
CA GLN A 122 3.86 11.24 -0.12
C GLN A 122 2.75 12.12 -0.68
N PRO A 123 2.19 13.06 0.11
CA PRO A 123 1.20 14.03 -0.38
C PRO A 123 1.79 14.94 -1.46
N VAL A 124 0.95 15.47 -2.34
CA VAL A 124 1.36 16.40 -3.40
C VAL A 124 1.20 17.84 -2.94
N GLY A 125 2.28 18.62 -3.08
CA GLY A 125 2.30 20.07 -2.85
C GLY A 125 2.72 20.51 -1.45
N GLN A 126 3.24 21.72 -1.33
CA GLN A 126 3.73 22.30 -0.06
C GLN A 126 2.66 22.34 1.03
N ALA A 127 1.42 22.66 0.63
CA ALA A 127 0.32 22.69 1.58
C ALA A 127 -0.09 21.30 2.10
N ALA A 128 0.22 20.23 1.37
CA ALA A 128 -0.01 18.87 1.83
C ALA A 128 1.03 18.46 2.90
N THR A 129 2.24 18.97 2.79
CA THR A 129 3.32 18.71 3.74
C THR A 129 3.14 19.47 5.06
N SER A 130 2.63 20.71 5.01
CA SER A 130 2.34 21.49 6.23
C SER A 130 1.17 20.95 7.06
N THR A 131 0.37 20.03 6.52
CA THR A 131 -0.79 19.47 7.25
C THR A 131 -0.55 18.05 7.77
N ALA A 132 0.49 17.37 7.29
CA ALA A 132 1.00 16.17 7.92
C ALA A 132 1.93 16.56 9.10
N GLN A 133 1.51 17.55 9.88
CA GLN A 133 2.27 18.02 11.05
C GLN A 133 2.50 16.87 12.01
N SER A 134 3.76 16.55 12.23
CA SER A 134 4.16 15.92 13.47
C SER A 134 3.74 16.85 14.62
N PRO A 135 3.16 16.35 15.71
CA PRO A 135 2.87 17.17 16.90
C PRO A 135 4.07 17.97 17.42
N ASP A 136 5.29 17.52 17.12
CA ASP A 136 6.53 18.19 17.47
C ASP A 136 6.86 19.40 16.58
N ALA A 137 6.32 19.49 15.37
CA ALA A 137 6.49 20.66 14.51
C ALA A 137 5.80 21.92 15.06
N THR A 138 4.73 21.74 15.83
CA THR A 138 4.03 22.84 16.53
C THR A 138 4.83 23.45 17.67
N LYS A 139 5.87 22.77 18.17
CA LYS A 139 6.72 23.27 19.26
C LYS A 139 7.84 24.22 18.80
N LEU A 140 8.13 24.25 17.50
CA LEU A 140 9.15 25.11 16.89
C LEU A 140 8.57 26.44 16.36
N GLY A 141 7.59 27.01 17.01
CA GLY A 141 6.81 28.19 16.70
C GLY A 141 7.41 29.15 15.65
N GLY A 142 6.72 29.29 14.52
CA GLY A 142 6.97 30.27 13.49
C GLY A 142 7.06 29.67 12.08
N GLU A 143 6.90 30.50 11.05
CA GLU A 143 6.92 30.12 9.62
C GLU A 143 8.17 29.31 9.22
N VAL A 144 9.31 29.57 9.84
CA VAL A 144 10.58 28.86 9.56
C VAL A 144 10.57 27.43 10.14
N GLY A 145 10.02 27.24 11.33
CA GLY A 145 9.85 25.94 11.96
C GLY A 145 8.90 25.07 11.16
N ASP A 146 7.79 25.64 10.68
CA ASP A 146 6.81 24.96 9.84
C ASP A 146 7.39 24.56 8.47
N ALA A 147 8.25 25.40 7.87
CA ALA A 147 8.91 25.10 6.61
C ALA A 147 9.94 23.96 6.75
N ILE A 148 10.70 23.93 7.85
CA ILE A 148 11.67 22.86 8.14
C ILE A 148 10.94 21.54 8.42
N ALA A 149 9.89 21.57 9.23
CA ALA A 149 9.06 20.40 9.50
C ALA A 149 8.35 19.89 8.24
N ALA A 150 7.85 20.79 7.39
CA ALA A 150 7.27 20.45 6.11
C ALA A 150 8.30 19.82 5.17
N SER A 151 9.53 20.33 5.11
CA SER A 151 10.58 19.75 4.27
C SER A 151 11.02 18.36 4.77
N ALA A 152 11.07 18.15 6.07
CA ALA A 152 11.34 16.86 6.67
C ALA A 152 10.23 15.84 6.38
N LEU A 153 8.96 16.27 6.41
CA LEU A 153 7.81 15.44 6.04
C LEU A 153 7.72 15.15 4.53
N VAL A 154 8.19 16.07 3.68
CA VAL A 154 8.34 15.78 2.23
C VAL A 154 9.37 14.68 2.01
N ALA A 155 10.42 14.64 2.80
CA ALA A 155 11.43 13.60 2.76
C ALA A 155 10.98 12.32 3.50
N ALA A 156 10.17 12.45 4.54
CA ALA A 156 9.62 11.34 5.31
C ALA A 156 8.29 10.88 4.70
N ARG A 157 8.26 9.64 4.24
CA ARG A 157 7.03 8.97 3.83
C ARG A 157 6.27 8.56 5.08
N VAL A 158 4.96 8.65 5.02
CA VAL A 158 4.08 8.31 6.14
C VAL A 158 2.98 7.36 5.70
N PHE A 159 2.43 6.64 6.66
CA PHE A 159 1.32 5.74 6.43
C PHE A 159 -0.03 6.45 6.57
N TYR A 160 -0.95 5.98 5.75
CA TYR A 160 -2.36 6.37 5.79
C TYR A 160 -3.22 5.12 5.88
N GLU A 161 -4.26 5.20 6.69
CA GLU A 161 -5.36 4.24 6.71
C GLU A 161 -6.43 4.69 5.71
N ILE A 162 -7.02 3.74 5.00
CA ILE A 162 -8.21 4.01 4.19
C ILE A 162 -9.42 3.78 5.08
N ASN A 163 -10.17 4.84 5.34
CA ASN A 163 -11.43 4.74 6.06
C ASN A 163 -12.45 3.97 5.19
N PRO A 164 -12.98 2.83 5.65
CA PRO A 164 -13.84 1.96 4.83
C PRO A 164 -15.18 2.59 4.48
N GLU A 165 -15.69 3.51 5.30
CA GLU A 165 -16.98 4.15 5.08
C GLU A 165 -16.88 5.31 4.09
N THR A 166 -15.84 6.13 4.22
CA THR A 166 -15.72 7.38 3.46
C THR A 166 -14.78 7.27 2.27
N GLY A 167 -13.94 6.21 2.20
CA GLY A 167 -12.88 6.04 1.23
C GLY A 167 -11.76 7.09 1.34
N ARG A 168 -11.72 7.85 2.43
CA ARG A 168 -10.72 8.90 2.68
C ARG A 168 -9.50 8.32 3.37
N ALA A 169 -8.36 8.92 3.08
CA ALA A 169 -7.13 8.61 3.77
C ALA A 169 -7.07 9.35 5.11
N GLU A 170 -6.68 8.64 6.15
CA GLU A 170 -6.42 9.18 7.48
C GLU A 170 -4.97 8.93 7.85
N PHE A 171 -4.29 9.96 8.37
CA PHE A 171 -2.89 9.85 8.77
C PHE A 171 -2.72 8.85 9.92
N VAL A 172 -1.72 7.98 9.81
CA VAL A 172 -1.36 7.01 10.85
C VAL A 172 -0.12 7.53 11.57
N GLY A 173 -0.35 8.40 12.54
CA GLY A 173 0.67 8.86 13.48
C GLY A 173 0.77 7.96 14.71
N LYS A 174 1.61 8.37 15.66
CA LYS A 174 1.89 7.62 16.89
C LYS A 174 0.63 7.37 17.72
N ASP A 175 -0.22 8.38 17.89
CA ASP A 175 -1.45 8.25 18.66
C ASP A 175 -2.42 7.22 18.05
N LYS A 176 -2.61 7.27 16.73
CA LYS A 176 -3.45 6.29 16.03
C LYS A 176 -2.84 4.89 16.09
N MET A 177 -1.52 4.78 15.95
CA MET A 177 -0.84 3.49 16.09
C MET A 177 -0.96 2.95 17.51
N MET A 178 -0.86 3.79 18.54
CA MET A 178 -1.07 3.39 19.93
C MET A 178 -2.48 2.81 20.14
N ALA A 179 -3.51 3.41 19.51
CA ALA A 179 -4.87 2.89 19.55
C ALA A 179 -5.01 1.55 18.81
N LEU A 180 -4.36 1.40 17.65
CA LEU A 180 -4.34 0.14 16.90
C LEU A 180 -3.66 -1.00 17.66
N LEU A 181 -2.70 -0.66 18.52
CA LEU A 181 -1.99 -1.62 19.39
C LEU A 181 -2.72 -1.86 20.71
N GLU A 182 -3.97 -1.44 20.86
CA GLU A 182 -4.77 -1.77 22.02
C GLU A 182 -4.89 -3.30 22.15
N GLY A 183 -4.52 -3.82 23.32
CA GLY A 183 -4.41 -5.28 23.55
C GLY A 183 -3.01 -5.87 23.39
N TYR A 184 -2.03 -5.09 22.89
CA TYR A 184 -0.63 -5.50 22.73
C TYR A 184 0.32 -4.63 23.55
N PRO A 185 0.41 -4.77 24.88
CA PRO A 185 1.12 -3.86 25.77
C PRO A 185 2.62 -3.76 25.44
N ASP A 186 3.26 -4.86 25.05
CA ASP A 186 4.69 -4.86 24.68
C ASP A 186 4.96 -4.01 23.43
N LEU A 187 4.10 -4.12 22.42
CA LEU A 187 4.22 -3.30 21.21
C LEU A 187 3.95 -1.82 21.51
N GLN A 188 2.98 -1.54 22.38
CA GLN A 188 2.72 -0.17 22.84
C GLN A 188 3.91 0.40 23.61
N ALA A 189 4.54 -0.38 24.49
CA ALA A 189 5.73 0.05 25.24
C ALA A 189 6.88 0.39 24.28
N ASN A 190 7.14 -0.47 23.29
CA ASN A 190 8.16 -0.22 22.28
C ASN A 190 7.85 1.03 21.45
N LEU A 191 6.60 1.21 21.02
CA LEU A 191 6.19 2.39 20.23
C LEU A 191 6.36 3.70 21.04
N ARG A 192 6.15 3.68 22.35
CA ARG A 192 6.40 4.88 23.21
C ARG A 192 7.83 5.33 23.17
N LEU A 193 8.79 4.43 23.02
CA LEU A 193 10.22 4.72 22.96
C LEU A 193 10.67 5.25 21.59
N GLU A 194 9.86 5.03 20.54
CA GLU A 194 10.18 5.54 19.20
C GLU A 194 10.08 7.07 19.17
N GLN A 195 11.09 7.69 18.56
CA GLN A 195 11.16 9.15 18.41
C GLN A 195 10.64 9.66 17.07
N SER A 196 10.29 8.75 16.15
CA SER A 196 9.88 9.06 14.78
C SER A 196 8.54 8.42 14.43
N GLU A 197 7.74 9.12 13.63
CA GLU A 197 6.52 8.62 13.00
C GLU A 197 6.73 8.30 11.51
N ALA A 198 7.98 8.17 11.09
CA ALA A 198 8.32 7.85 9.71
C ALA A 198 7.81 6.45 9.30
N ALA A 199 7.67 6.26 8.00
CA ALA A 199 7.07 5.03 7.47
C ALA A 199 7.86 3.76 7.82
N ASP A 200 9.17 3.85 7.96
CA ASP A 200 10.05 2.74 8.36
C ASP A 200 9.82 2.30 9.82
N VAL A 201 9.36 3.20 10.68
CA VAL A 201 8.94 2.88 12.04
C VAL A 201 7.54 2.27 12.02
N MET A 202 6.58 2.97 11.44
CA MET A 202 5.17 2.56 11.46
C MET A 202 4.92 1.21 10.76
N VAL A 203 5.68 0.90 9.70
CA VAL A 203 5.53 -0.38 9.00
C VAL A 203 5.82 -1.59 9.89
N ARG A 204 6.76 -1.48 10.83
CA ARG A 204 7.09 -2.59 11.74
C ARG A 204 5.91 -2.99 12.61
N TYR A 205 5.18 -2.00 13.11
CA TYR A 205 4.00 -2.22 13.95
C TYR A 205 2.80 -2.73 13.14
N LEU A 206 2.58 -2.20 11.93
CA LEU A 206 1.55 -2.72 11.03
C LEU A 206 1.82 -4.18 10.63
N GLN A 207 3.09 -4.53 10.34
CA GLN A 207 3.49 -5.91 10.05
C GLN A 207 3.34 -6.83 11.26
N ALA A 208 3.61 -6.32 12.46
CA ALA A 208 3.38 -7.09 13.69
C ALA A 208 1.89 -7.39 13.88
N LEU A 209 1.03 -6.38 13.71
CA LEU A 209 -0.42 -6.56 13.78
C LEU A 209 -0.94 -7.53 12.72
N GLN A 210 -0.43 -7.45 11.49
CA GLN A 210 -0.81 -8.37 10.41
C GLN A 210 -0.53 -9.82 10.79
N ARG A 211 0.66 -10.11 11.33
CA ARG A 211 1.06 -11.46 11.76
C ARG A 211 0.26 -11.99 12.96
N LEU A 212 -0.21 -11.10 13.81
CA LEU A 212 -1.00 -11.47 14.99
C LEU A 212 -2.48 -11.68 14.65
N GLY A 213 -2.94 -11.17 13.53
CA GLY A 213 -4.31 -11.31 13.03
C GLY A 213 -4.49 -12.46 12.02
N GLU A 214 -3.40 -13.10 11.59
CA GLU A 214 -3.38 -14.34 10.79
C GLU A 214 -3.45 -15.58 11.68
#